data_1eda94ca5adf9c520ebd6a25b28d99b0
#
_entry.id   1eda94ca5adf9c520ebd6a25b28d99b0
#
_cell.length_a   1.000
_cell.length_b   1.000
_cell.length_c   1.000
_cell.angle_alpha   90.00
_cell.angle_beta   90.00
_cell.angle_gamma   90.00
#
_symmetry.space_group_name_H-M   'P 1'
#
loop_
_entity.id
_entity.type
_entity.pdbx_description
1 polymer ?
#
loop_
_entity_poly.entity_id
_entity_poly.type
_entity_poly.pdbx_seq_one_letter_code
_entity_poly.pdbx_strand_id
1 'polypeptide(L)'
;MRKSAFFLSEACFWHTTGEAVLTAPVGGWLQPMAAGGHAESPESKRRMRNLMDRSGLLSQLVQRDADPASAAEISAVHDAGY
;
A
#
# COMPACT_ATOMS: atom_id res chain seq x y z
N MET A 1 0.49 -1.17 30.37
CA MET A 1 -0.05 -1.98 29.26
C MET A 1 0.79 -1.76 28.00
N ARG A 2 1.15 -2.82 27.33
CA ARG A 2 1.87 -2.73 26.07
C ARG A 2 0.93 -2.23 24.98
N LYS A 3 1.42 -1.32 24.17
CA LYS A 3 0.69 -0.82 23.00
C LYS A 3 1.34 -1.36 21.73
N SER A 4 0.51 -1.68 20.76
CA SER A 4 0.99 -2.04 19.43
C SER A 4 1.30 -0.77 18.64
N ALA A 5 2.30 -0.86 17.77
CA ALA A 5 2.64 0.23 16.87
C ALA A 5 1.95 0.04 15.52
N PHE A 6 1.52 1.14 14.93
CA PHE A 6 0.95 1.17 13.59
C PHE A 6 1.82 2.06 12.71
N PHE A 7 2.46 1.45 11.73
CA PHE A 7 3.35 2.15 10.82
C PHE A 7 2.64 2.39 9.49
N LEU A 8 2.60 3.64 9.08
CA LEU A 8 2.01 4.01 7.81
C LEU A 8 2.66 5.27 7.28
N SER A 9 3.02 5.26 6.01
CA SER A 9 3.42 6.46 5.31
C SER A 9 2.37 6.82 4.27
N GLU A 10 1.98 8.09 4.21
CA GLU A 10 1.03 8.57 3.19
C GLU A 10 1.54 8.24 1.77
N ALA A 11 2.84 8.20 1.58
CA ALA A 11 3.42 7.85 0.28
C ALA A 11 3.00 6.46 -0.20
N CYS A 12 2.64 5.56 0.71
CA CYS A 12 2.14 4.23 0.35
C CYS A 12 0.81 4.27 -0.38
N PHE A 13 0.10 5.40 -0.36
CA PHE A 13 -1.16 5.58 -1.07
C PHE A 13 -0.99 6.24 -2.43
N TRP A 14 0.24 6.58 -2.79
CA TRP A 14 0.54 7.35 -3.99
C TRP A 14 1.00 6.48 -5.15
N HIS A 15 0.41 5.31 -5.26
CA HIS A 15 0.72 4.41 -6.35
C HIS A 15 -0.57 3.96 -7.04
N THR A 16 -0.39 3.46 -8.24
CA THR A 16 -1.46 2.85 -9.02
C THR A 16 -0.89 1.60 -9.68
N THR A 17 -1.74 0.62 -9.87
CA THR A 17 -1.33 -0.61 -10.57
C THR A 17 -1.40 -0.44 -12.09
N GLY A 18 -1.74 0.76 -12.56
CA GLY A 18 -1.81 1.05 -13.98
C GLY A 18 -2.98 0.37 -14.67
N GLU A 19 -2.83 0.22 -15.97
CA GLU A 19 -3.87 -0.35 -16.83
C GLU A 19 -3.46 -1.73 -17.36
N ALA A 20 -2.67 -2.46 -16.59
CA ALA A 20 -2.26 -3.81 -16.97
C ALA A 20 -2.89 -4.82 -16.02
N VAL A 21 -3.20 -6.00 -16.53
CA VAL A 21 -3.62 -7.14 -15.74
C VAL A 21 -2.44 -8.09 -15.70
N LEU A 22 -1.81 -8.22 -14.53
CA LEU A 22 -0.53 -8.91 -14.39
C LEU A 22 0.50 -8.27 -15.32
N THR A 23 0.89 -8.97 -16.37
CA THR A 23 1.85 -8.47 -17.37
C THR A 23 1.19 -8.07 -18.68
N ALA A 24 -0.12 -8.24 -18.80
CA ALA A 24 -0.83 -7.97 -20.05
C ALA A 24 -1.50 -6.60 -20.00
N PRO A 25 -1.26 -5.72 -20.97
CA PRO A 25 -1.92 -4.42 -21.00
C PRO A 25 -3.42 -4.56 -21.26
N VAL A 26 -4.18 -3.64 -20.68
CA VAL A 26 -5.61 -3.55 -20.91
C VAL A 26 -5.87 -3.02 -22.31
N GLY A 27 -6.94 -3.53 -22.93
CA GLY A 27 -7.29 -3.20 -24.29
C GLY A 27 -7.14 -4.41 -25.21
N GLY A 28 -7.49 -4.24 -26.49
CA GLY A 28 -7.48 -5.36 -27.40
C GLY A 28 -8.44 -6.46 -26.94
N TRP A 29 -7.88 -7.56 -26.40
CA TRP A 29 -8.67 -8.67 -25.94
C TRP A 29 -8.98 -8.64 -24.43
N LEU A 30 -8.35 -7.70 -23.69
CA LEU A 30 -8.62 -7.54 -22.27
C LEU A 30 -9.56 -6.36 -22.04
N GLN A 31 -10.58 -6.57 -21.24
CA GLN A 31 -11.49 -5.49 -20.91
C GLN A 31 -10.83 -4.44 -20.04
N PRO A 32 -11.21 -3.16 -20.20
CA PRO A 32 -10.77 -2.11 -19.28
C PRO A 32 -11.23 -2.43 -17.85
N MET A 33 -10.47 -1.92 -16.89
CA MET A 33 -10.80 -2.08 -15.48
C MET A 33 -12.13 -1.41 -15.16
N ALA A 34 -12.85 -2.01 -14.21
CA ALA A 34 -14.01 -1.37 -13.62
C ALA A 34 -13.61 -0.14 -12.83
N ALA A 35 -14.56 0.76 -12.59
CA ALA A 35 -14.34 1.88 -11.68
C ALA A 35 -13.94 1.33 -10.31
N GLY A 36 -12.85 1.79 -9.76
CA GLY A 36 -12.28 1.25 -8.53
C GLY A 36 -10.97 0.54 -8.75
N GLY A 37 -10.65 0.19 -9.99
CA GLY A 37 -9.35 -0.34 -10.37
C GLY A 37 -9.10 -1.76 -9.93
N HIS A 38 -7.84 -2.09 -9.73
CA HIS A 38 -7.42 -3.42 -9.32
C HIS A 38 -7.68 -3.68 -7.85
N ALA A 39 -7.77 -4.97 -7.48
CA ALA A 39 -7.87 -5.38 -6.08
C ALA A 39 -6.65 -4.89 -5.28
N GLU A 40 -5.47 -4.91 -5.87
CA GLU A 40 -4.26 -4.38 -5.26
C GLU A 40 -4.13 -2.89 -5.55
N SER A 41 -4.88 -2.09 -4.80
CA SER A 41 -4.89 -0.64 -4.95
C SER A 41 -4.73 0.00 -3.57
N PRO A 42 -4.33 1.28 -3.51
CA PRO A 42 -4.22 1.97 -2.21
C PRO A 42 -5.57 2.20 -1.54
N GLU A 43 -6.67 2.10 -2.27
CA GLU A 43 -7.99 2.43 -1.72
C GLU A 43 -8.41 1.51 -0.58
N SER A 44 -8.15 0.21 -0.66
CA SER A 44 -8.51 -0.71 0.42
C SER A 44 -7.76 -0.37 1.71
N LYS A 45 -6.50 0.03 1.60
CA LYS A 45 -5.67 0.41 2.75
C LYS A 45 -6.12 1.75 3.32
N ARG A 46 -6.46 2.70 2.46
CA ARG A 46 -6.96 4.00 2.87
C ARG A 46 -8.29 3.86 3.61
N ARG A 47 -9.17 3.02 3.13
CA ARG A 47 -10.47 2.77 3.78
C ARG A 47 -10.30 2.06 5.11
N MET A 48 -9.37 1.12 5.18
CA MET A 48 -9.05 0.45 6.45
C MET A 48 -8.54 1.45 7.49
N ARG A 49 -7.63 2.34 7.09
CA ARG A 49 -7.12 3.36 7.98
C ARG A 49 -8.24 4.29 8.44
N ASN A 50 -9.14 4.68 7.56
CA ASN A 50 -10.28 5.51 7.93
C ASN A 50 -11.18 4.82 8.96
N LEU A 51 -11.43 3.54 8.79
CA LEU A 51 -12.22 2.78 9.75
C LEU A 51 -11.53 2.72 11.11
N MET A 52 -10.22 2.50 11.12
CA MET A 52 -9.44 2.46 12.35
C MET A 52 -9.48 3.82 13.07
N ASP A 53 -9.42 4.91 12.30
CA ASP A 53 -9.50 6.25 12.85
C ASP A 53 -10.88 6.54 13.44
N ARG A 54 -11.93 6.31 12.66
CA ARG A 54 -13.29 6.63 13.06
C ARG A 54 -13.84 5.74 14.17
N SER A 55 -13.35 4.51 14.26
CA SER A 55 -13.74 3.60 15.33
C SER A 55 -13.00 3.85 16.65
N GLY A 56 -11.99 4.72 16.63
CA GLY A 56 -11.18 5.02 17.80
C GLY A 56 -10.00 4.06 18.01
N LEU A 57 -9.83 3.07 17.15
CA LEU A 57 -8.75 2.10 17.30
C LEU A 57 -7.38 2.77 17.17
N LEU A 58 -7.22 3.71 16.24
CA LEU A 58 -5.93 4.38 16.05
C LEU A 58 -5.45 5.10 17.30
N SER A 59 -6.36 5.64 18.10
CA SER A 59 -5.99 6.33 19.32
C SER A 59 -5.42 5.39 20.37
N GLN A 60 -5.63 4.10 20.23
CA GLN A 60 -5.10 3.07 21.12
C GLN A 60 -3.76 2.49 20.63
N LEU A 61 -3.30 2.93 19.48
CA LEU A 61 -2.05 2.46 18.88
C LEU A 61 -1.02 3.57 18.90
N VAL A 62 0.25 3.17 18.89
CA VAL A 62 1.35 4.12 18.71
C VAL A 62 1.53 4.30 17.22
N GLN A 63 1.19 5.50 16.72
CA GLN A 63 1.27 5.81 15.30
C GLN A 63 2.68 6.29 14.96
N ARG A 64 3.27 5.73 13.91
CA ARG A 64 4.60 6.06 13.43
C ARG A 64 4.59 6.15 11.92
N ASP A 65 5.40 7.05 11.40
CA ASP A 65 5.67 7.09 9.97
C ASP A 65 6.77 6.07 9.64
N ALA A 66 6.81 5.66 8.39
CA ALA A 66 7.82 4.72 7.91
C ALA A 66 8.88 5.47 7.13
N ASP A 67 10.14 5.20 7.44
CA ASP A 67 11.26 5.75 6.69
C ASP A 67 11.50 4.91 5.43
N PRO A 68 11.98 5.53 4.34
CA PRO A 68 12.36 4.76 3.17
C PRO A 68 13.44 3.73 3.50
N ALA A 69 13.35 2.56 2.86
CA ALA A 69 14.36 1.53 3.05
C ALA A 69 15.70 1.97 2.49
N SER A 70 16.78 1.68 3.21
CA SER A 70 18.12 1.95 2.73
C SER A 70 18.52 0.93 1.65
N ALA A 71 19.55 1.26 0.87
CA ALA A 71 20.08 0.33 -0.12
C ALA A 71 20.54 -0.98 0.53
N ALA A 72 21.13 -0.90 1.71
CA ALA A 72 21.57 -2.09 2.44
C ALA A 72 20.40 -2.97 2.86
N GLU A 73 19.30 -2.36 3.30
CA GLU A 73 18.09 -3.10 3.67
C GLU A 73 17.46 -3.80 2.47
N ILE A 74 17.41 -3.12 1.34
CA ILE A 74 16.89 -3.69 0.10
C ILE A 74 17.77 -4.85 -0.36
N SER A 75 19.08 -4.66 -0.34
CA SER A 75 20.05 -5.66 -0.79
C SER A 75 20.11 -6.90 0.09
N ALA A 76 19.60 -6.81 1.33
CA ALA A 76 19.54 -7.96 2.22
C ALA A 76 18.59 -9.05 1.68
N VAL A 77 17.64 -8.68 0.83
CA VAL A 77 16.61 -9.58 0.30
C VAL A 77 16.65 -9.65 -1.23
N HIS A 78 17.06 -8.59 -1.89
CA HIS A 78 17.06 -8.44 -3.34
C HIS A 78 18.48 -8.33 -3.88
N ASP A 79 18.64 -8.67 -5.15
CA ASP A 79 19.90 -8.44 -5.84
C ASP A 79 20.21 -6.95 -5.94
N ALA A 80 21.50 -6.61 -6.03
CA ALA A 80 21.93 -5.23 -6.11
C ALA A 80 21.37 -4.49 -7.35
N GLY A 81 21.01 -5.24 -8.39
CA GLY A 81 20.40 -4.68 -9.61
C GLY A 81 18.89 -4.52 -9.55
N TYR A 82 18.29 -4.88 -8.45
CA TYR A 82 16.83 -4.78 -8.29
C TYR A 82 16.36 -3.29 -8.30
#